data_e19845a9e8d751250f80b7ac34ecbac2
#
_entry.id   e19845a9e8d751250f80b7ac34ecbac2
#
_cell.length_a   1.000
_cell.length_b   1.000
_cell.length_c   1.000
_cell.angle_alpha   90.00
_cell.angle_beta   90.00
_cell.angle_gamma   90.00
#
_symmetry.space_group_name_H-M   'P 1'
#
loop_
_entity.id
_entity.type
_entity.pdbx_description
1 polymer ?
#
loop_
_entity_poly.entity_id
_entity_poly.type
_entity_poly.pdbx_seq_one_letter_code
_entity_poly.pdbx_strand_id
1 'polypeptide(L)'
;MSSNYCQNVVFFPDGRPVPEVLTERDLIELLRLDEDGPKVPALTIQYYRNKGLLKGIKIGKRIRYTKQEVLNFLEKQTEWTNRKQAA
;
A
#
# COMPACT_ATOMS: atom_id res chain seq x y z
N MET A 1 -16.53 18.84 0.76
CA MET A 1 -15.28 18.91 1.29
C MET A 1 -15.00 17.91 2.39
N SER A 2 -15.83 17.88 3.37
CA SER A 2 -15.64 16.97 4.46
C SER A 2 -15.65 15.51 4.03
N SER A 3 -16.39 15.21 2.98
CA SER A 3 -16.45 13.84 2.53
C SER A 3 -15.08 13.31 2.09
N ASN A 4 -14.21 14.21 1.65
CA ASN A 4 -12.87 13.80 1.24
C ASN A 4 -12.06 13.29 2.41
N TYR A 5 -12.31 13.84 3.59
CA TYR A 5 -11.60 13.38 4.77
C TYR A 5 -11.99 11.96 5.11
N CYS A 6 -13.25 11.64 5.00
CA CYS A 6 -13.71 10.31 5.30
C CYS A 6 -13.09 9.29 4.36
N GLN A 7 -12.92 9.69 3.09
CA GLN A 7 -12.35 8.80 2.10
C GLN A 7 -10.88 8.52 2.33
N ASN A 8 -10.21 9.43 3.05
CA ASN A 8 -8.79 9.30 3.28
C ASN A 8 -8.45 8.69 4.63
N VAL A 9 -9.46 8.30 5.38
CA VAL A 9 -9.23 7.67 6.67
C VAL A 9 -9.01 6.18 6.43
N VAL A 10 -7.80 5.73 6.76
CA VAL A 10 -7.41 4.35 6.53
C VAL A 10 -6.88 3.78 7.84
N PHE A 11 -7.19 2.53 8.08
CA PHE A 11 -6.78 1.85 9.30
C PHE A 11 -6.10 0.53 8.98
N PHE A 12 -5.16 0.16 9.83
CA PHE A 12 -4.62 -1.20 9.79
C PHE A 12 -5.72 -2.18 10.18
N PRO A 13 -5.50 -3.48 9.88
CA PRO A 13 -6.50 -4.49 10.24
C PRO A 13 -6.84 -4.54 11.72
N ASP A 14 -5.90 -4.12 12.58
CA ASP A 14 -6.14 -4.13 14.02
C ASP A 14 -6.80 -2.86 14.53
N GLY A 15 -7.14 -1.92 13.63
CA GLY A 15 -7.85 -0.71 14.01
C GLY A 15 -6.99 0.51 14.24
N ARG A 16 -5.67 0.39 14.16
CA ARG A 16 -4.80 1.55 14.32
C ARG A 16 -4.87 2.42 13.08
N PRO A 17 -4.84 3.75 13.23
CA PRO A 17 -4.82 4.62 12.06
C PRO A 17 -3.48 4.52 11.34
N VAL A 18 -3.52 4.63 10.02
CA VAL A 18 -2.34 4.57 9.18
C VAL A 18 -1.62 5.92 9.24
N PRO A 19 -0.32 5.92 9.53
CA PRO A 19 0.44 7.19 9.58
C PRO A 19 0.70 7.72 8.18
N GLU A 20 1.13 8.97 8.11
CA GLU A 20 1.42 9.60 6.83
C GLU A 20 2.63 8.99 6.14
N VAL A 21 3.58 8.48 6.90
CA VAL A 21 4.76 7.83 6.35
C VAL A 21 4.81 6.39 6.88
N LEU A 22 4.89 5.44 5.98
CA LEU A 22 4.86 4.03 6.35
C LEU A 22 6.21 3.38 6.07
N THR A 23 6.54 2.39 6.89
CA THR A 23 7.69 1.53 6.63
C THR A 23 7.22 0.33 5.80
N GLU A 24 8.19 -0.45 5.33
CA GLU A 24 7.87 -1.67 4.61
C GLU A 24 7.04 -2.61 5.49
N ARG A 25 7.38 -2.68 6.77
CA ARG A 25 6.63 -3.53 7.68
C ARG A 25 5.19 -3.06 7.81
N ASP A 26 5.00 -1.74 7.86
CA ASP A 26 3.64 -1.20 7.92
C ASP A 26 2.84 -1.61 6.68
N LEU A 27 3.48 -1.61 5.51
CA LEU A 27 2.81 -2.03 4.30
C LEU A 27 2.42 -3.50 4.34
N ILE A 28 3.29 -4.33 4.87
CA ILE A 28 3.00 -5.75 4.99
C ILE A 28 1.74 -5.95 5.83
N GLU A 29 1.64 -5.23 6.94
CA GLU A 29 0.48 -5.32 7.80
C GLU A 29 -0.77 -4.75 7.14
N LEU A 30 -0.64 -3.60 6.50
CA LEU A 30 -1.77 -2.93 5.88
C LEU A 30 -2.34 -3.73 4.73
N LEU A 31 -1.48 -4.30 3.91
CA LEU A 31 -1.90 -5.09 2.76
C LEU A 31 -2.16 -6.54 3.11
N ARG A 32 -1.93 -6.91 4.37
CA ARG A 32 -2.17 -8.26 4.87
C ARG A 32 -1.36 -9.31 4.14
N LEU A 33 -0.16 -8.96 3.73
CA LEU A 33 0.68 -9.88 3.00
C LEU A 33 1.16 -11.04 3.85
N ASP A 34 1.26 -10.83 5.16
CA ASP A 34 1.67 -11.87 6.07
C ASP A 34 0.57 -12.91 6.28
N GLU A 35 -0.68 -12.57 5.95
CA GLU A 35 -1.80 -13.49 6.12
C GLU A 35 -2.03 -14.34 4.88
N ASP A 36 -1.69 -13.83 3.71
CA ASP A 36 -2.10 -14.44 2.45
C ASP A 36 -1.06 -15.39 1.86
N GLY A 37 0.03 -15.59 2.54
CA GLY A 37 0.87 -16.67 2.21
C GLY A 37 2.11 -16.47 1.37
N PRO A 38 2.49 -15.29 0.88
CA PRO A 38 3.81 -15.22 0.27
C PRO A 38 4.84 -15.54 1.34
N LYS A 39 5.81 -16.36 0.98
CA LYS A 39 6.81 -16.77 1.95
C LYS A 39 7.64 -15.59 2.44
N VAL A 40 7.88 -14.63 1.57
CA VAL A 40 8.63 -13.42 1.91
C VAL A 40 7.82 -12.23 1.45
N PRO A 41 6.99 -11.67 2.33
CA PRO A 41 6.14 -10.54 1.94
C PRO A 41 6.91 -9.34 1.40
N ALA A 42 8.14 -9.13 1.88
CA ALA A 42 8.95 -8.02 1.40
C ALA A 42 9.25 -8.13 -0.09
N LEU A 43 9.36 -9.34 -0.62
CA LEU A 43 9.60 -9.51 -2.04
C LEU A 43 8.41 -9.09 -2.87
N THR A 44 7.21 -9.26 -2.36
CA THR A 44 6.02 -8.80 -3.05
C THR A 44 6.03 -7.29 -3.17
N ILE A 45 6.39 -6.60 -2.11
CA ILE A 45 6.49 -5.14 -2.13
C ILE A 45 7.57 -4.70 -3.10
N GLN A 46 8.71 -5.37 -3.08
CA GLN A 46 9.80 -5.06 -4.00
C GLN A 46 9.38 -5.26 -5.45
N TYR A 47 8.61 -6.29 -5.72
CA TYR A 47 8.11 -6.57 -7.05
C TYR A 47 7.30 -5.38 -7.58
N TYR A 48 6.35 -4.89 -6.79
CA TYR A 48 5.54 -3.76 -7.22
C TYR A 48 6.34 -2.49 -7.33
N ARG A 49 7.35 -2.31 -6.46
CA ARG A 49 8.20 -1.15 -6.52
C ARG A 49 9.06 -1.18 -7.79
N ASN A 50 9.59 -2.34 -8.13
CA ASN A 50 10.41 -2.48 -9.35
C ASN A 50 9.60 -2.27 -10.61
N LYS A 51 8.32 -2.55 -10.57
CA LYS A 51 7.44 -2.31 -11.70
C LYS A 51 6.98 -0.86 -11.79
N GLY A 52 7.33 -0.04 -10.82
CA GLY A 52 6.93 1.35 -10.81
C GLY A 52 5.50 1.59 -10.37
N LEU A 53 4.85 0.56 -9.86
CA LEU A 53 3.46 0.68 -9.42
C LEU A 53 3.35 1.23 -8.01
N LEU A 54 4.34 0.96 -7.19
CA LEU A 54 4.37 1.42 -5.80
C LEU A 54 5.62 2.27 -5.63
N LYS A 55 5.44 3.56 -5.43
CA LYS A 55 6.55 4.49 -5.36
C LYS A 55 7.00 4.68 -3.92
N GLY A 56 8.30 4.51 -3.70
CA GLY A 56 8.89 4.72 -2.40
C GLY A 56 9.76 5.95 -2.37
N ILE A 57 10.01 6.44 -1.17
CA ILE A 57 10.89 7.59 -0.96
C ILE A 57 12.07 7.11 -0.12
N LYS A 58 13.27 7.42 -0.58
CA LYS A 58 14.44 7.06 0.20
C LYS A 58 14.71 8.14 1.24
N ILE A 59 14.61 7.77 2.50
CA ILE A 59 14.90 8.67 3.60
C ILE A 59 16.02 8.03 4.42
N GLY A 60 17.18 8.67 4.40
CA GLY A 60 18.36 8.07 5.01
C GLY A 60 18.73 6.80 4.26
N LYS A 61 18.84 5.70 4.97
CA LYS A 61 19.23 4.42 4.38
C LYS A 61 18.06 3.53 4.08
N ARG A 62 16.85 3.99 4.36
CA ARG A 62 15.68 3.14 4.23
C ARG A 62 14.66 3.76 3.30
N ILE A 63 13.88 2.91 2.71
CA ILE A 63 12.79 3.33 1.83
C ILE A 63 11.52 3.42 2.66
N ARG A 64 10.82 4.53 2.50
CA ARG A 64 9.54 4.76 3.16
C ARG A 64 8.48 4.99 2.11
N TYR A 65 7.24 4.89 2.52
CA TYR A 65 6.10 5.06 1.62
C TYR A 65 5.15 6.07 2.23
N THR A 66 4.67 7.01 1.44
CA THR A 66 3.68 7.93 1.94
C THR A 66 2.30 7.31 1.85
N LYS A 67 1.43 7.71 2.75
CA LYS A 67 0.06 7.24 2.74
C LYS A 67 -0.59 7.50 1.38
N GLN A 68 -0.33 8.67 0.81
CA GLN A 68 -0.91 9.04 -0.48
C GLN A 68 -0.48 8.08 -1.58
N GLU A 69 0.80 7.72 -1.62
CA GLU A 69 1.29 6.81 -2.65
C GLU A 69 0.71 5.41 -2.48
N VAL A 70 0.52 4.99 -1.24
CA VAL A 70 -0.08 3.69 -0.99
C VAL A 70 -1.53 3.69 -1.45
N LEU A 71 -2.27 4.75 -1.19
CA LEU A 71 -3.65 4.85 -1.62
C LEU A 71 -3.74 4.88 -3.14
N ASN A 72 -2.82 5.59 -3.81
CA ASN A 72 -2.77 5.61 -5.26
C ASN A 72 -2.51 4.22 -5.82
N PHE A 73 -1.60 3.49 -5.19
CA PHE A 73 -1.30 2.13 -5.60
C PHE A 73 -2.53 1.25 -5.50
N LEU A 74 -3.24 1.33 -4.39
CA LEU A 74 -4.43 0.52 -4.19
C LEU A 74 -5.51 0.86 -5.21
N GLU A 75 -5.66 2.13 -5.51
CA GLU A 75 -6.66 2.56 -6.48
C GLU A 75 -6.34 2.01 -7.86
N LYS A 76 -5.09 2.10 -8.28
CA LYS A 76 -4.69 1.60 -9.59
C LYS A 76 -4.82 0.09 -9.69
N GLN A 77 -4.50 -0.61 -8.60
CA GLN A 77 -4.66 -2.06 -8.60
C GLN A 77 -6.12 -2.45 -8.66
N THR A 78 -6.98 -1.67 -8.03
CA THR A 78 -8.41 -1.92 -8.08
C THR A 78 -8.93 -1.77 -9.50
N GLU A 79 -8.52 -0.71 -10.18
CA GLU A 79 -8.93 -0.49 -11.57
C GLU A 79 -8.44 -1.60 -12.49
N TRP A 80 -7.19 -1.98 -12.31
CA TRP A 80 -6.62 -3.03 -13.15
C TRP A 80 -7.33 -4.35 -12.94
N THR A 81 -7.61 -4.69 -11.70
CA THR A 81 -8.30 -5.94 -11.38
C THR A 81 -9.69 -5.96 -11.96
N ASN A 82 -10.42 -4.87 -11.82
CA ASN A 82 -11.78 -4.80 -12.32
C ASN A 82 -11.82 -4.84 -13.85
N ARG A 83 -10.88 -4.17 -14.49
CA ARG A 83 -10.82 -4.18 -15.94
C ARG A 83 -10.51 -5.58 -16.46
N LYS A 84 -9.61 -6.27 -15.80
CA LYS A 84 -9.24 -7.61 -16.23
C LYS A 84 -10.38 -8.58 -16.05
N GLN A 85 -11.15 -8.42 -14.98
CA GLN A 85 -12.28 -9.30 -14.73
C GLN A 85 -13.44 -8.99 -15.66
N ALA A 86 -13.57 -7.75 -16.06
CA ALA A 86 -14.64 -7.36 -16.97
C ALA A 86 -14.41 -7.93 -18.36
N ALA A 87 -13.17 -8.18 -18.70
CA ALA A 87 -12.86 -8.76 -19.99
C ALA A 87 -13.19 -10.24 -20.00
#